data_db78141a66730ef19c23af69642746f2
#
_entry.id   db78141a66730ef19c23af69642746f2
#
_cell.length_a   1.000
_cell.length_b   1.000
_cell.length_c   1.000
_cell.angle_alpha   90.00
_cell.angle_beta   90.00
_cell.angle_gamma   90.00
#
_symmetry.space_group_name_H-M   'P 1'
#
loop_
_entity.id
_entity.type
_entity.pdbx_description
1 polymer ?
#
loop_
_entity_poly.entity_id
_entity_poly.type
_entity_poly.pdbx_seq_one_letter_code
_entity_poly.pdbx_strand_id
1 'polypeptide(L)'
;MPTLSTLVATHPDTPLTVPLPDPRIRHDAGDDPTRATGTGTREKKTFEGPVEKLVDALDKFTIIVSRQLPDDVRRRLKELAEDENQPMARMIYETMERNQSLAAELKRPSCQDTGLVQVFIRCGTNFPHMNQLSDAVREGVQRATWNAPLRLNSVETFDEYNTGTNTGTRSPWTYWQNIPDWDGVEMDVYLAGGGCSLPGQGKTLMPGEGYEAAMEFVLDVMTSYGLNACPPLLVGVGLGSSIDAAAFQSKLALMRPVDSHSANPLVARLEDDRFVPIRSSPSAGVVDGVEPKHPHR
;
A
#
# COMPACT_ATOMS: atom_id res chain seq x y z
N MET A 1 19.16 1.94 -9.14
CA MET A 1 18.80 2.84 -10.25
C MET A 1 17.43 3.42 -9.94
N PRO A 2 17.24 4.73 -9.91
CA PRO A 2 15.93 5.31 -9.62
C PRO A 2 15.01 5.11 -10.82
N THR A 3 13.84 4.58 -10.57
CA THR A 3 12.75 4.52 -11.55
C THR A 3 12.26 5.94 -11.83
N LEU A 4 12.36 6.35 -13.09
CA LEU A 4 11.82 7.62 -13.58
C LEU A 4 10.33 7.72 -13.29
N SER A 5 9.96 8.58 -12.35
CA SER A 5 8.58 9.01 -12.17
C SER A 5 8.20 9.97 -13.30
N THR A 6 7.07 9.70 -13.93
CA THR A 6 6.50 10.46 -15.05
C THR A 6 6.32 11.92 -14.68
N LEU A 7 7.01 12.81 -15.37
CA LEU A 7 6.78 14.26 -15.34
C LEU A 7 5.55 14.57 -16.17
N VAL A 8 4.49 15.06 -15.52
CA VAL A 8 3.34 15.65 -16.22
C VAL A 8 3.66 17.13 -16.48
N ALA A 9 3.94 17.47 -17.72
CA ALA A 9 4.07 18.87 -18.15
C ALA A 9 2.68 19.52 -18.21
N THR A 10 2.48 20.62 -17.52
CA THR A 10 1.23 21.37 -17.51
C THR A 10 1.14 22.45 -18.58
N HIS A 11 2.18 22.63 -19.43
CA HIS A 11 2.17 23.56 -20.55
C HIS A 11 3.08 23.09 -21.69
N PRO A 12 2.61 23.09 -22.97
CA PRO A 12 3.37 22.53 -24.10
C PRO A 12 4.63 23.34 -24.48
N ASP A 13 4.79 24.58 -24.02
CA ASP A 13 5.84 25.49 -24.45
C ASP A 13 6.91 25.79 -23.39
N THR A 14 6.91 25.09 -22.26
CA THR A 14 7.95 25.28 -21.23
C THR A 14 8.98 24.18 -21.32
N PRO A 15 10.23 24.45 -21.71
CA PRO A 15 11.27 23.42 -21.65
C PRO A 15 11.52 23.05 -20.18
N LEU A 16 11.31 21.80 -19.86
CA LEU A 16 11.64 21.22 -18.56
C LEU A 16 13.17 21.10 -18.44
N THR A 17 13.81 22.18 -18.03
CA THR A 17 15.15 22.13 -17.47
C THR A 17 15.02 21.95 -15.97
N VAL A 18 14.90 20.71 -15.51
CA VAL A 18 15.20 20.39 -14.12
C VAL A 18 16.73 20.30 -14.04
N PRO A 19 17.40 21.19 -13.31
CA PRO A 19 18.82 21.02 -13.05
C PRO A 19 18.96 19.69 -12.31
N LEU A 20 19.67 18.73 -12.88
CA LEU A 20 20.09 17.57 -12.12
C LEU A 20 20.94 18.09 -10.96
N PRO A 21 20.67 17.66 -9.71
CA PRO A 21 21.51 18.02 -8.59
C PRO A 21 22.95 17.62 -8.92
N ASP A 22 23.88 18.53 -8.71
CA ASP A 22 25.30 18.24 -8.91
C ASP A 22 25.68 17.08 -7.98
N PRO A 23 26.10 15.92 -8.50
CA PRO A 23 26.44 14.76 -7.68
C PRO A 23 27.62 15.01 -6.74
N ARG A 24 28.29 16.15 -6.87
CA ARG A 24 29.36 16.60 -5.97
C ARG A 24 28.85 17.41 -4.78
N ILE A 25 27.59 17.85 -4.81
CA ILE A 25 26.97 18.49 -3.65
C ILE A 25 26.55 17.37 -2.69
N ARG A 26 27.48 16.96 -1.83
CA ARG A 26 27.11 16.29 -0.59
C ARG A 26 26.39 17.36 0.23
N HIS A 27 25.08 17.23 0.36
CA HIS A 27 24.38 17.95 1.40
C HIS A 27 24.96 17.44 2.73
N ASP A 28 25.82 18.23 3.33
CA ASP A 28 26.31 17.98 4.68
C ASP A 28 25.07 17.95 5.59
N ALA A 29 24.60 16.76 5.89
CA ALA A 29 23.50 16.52 6.81
C ALA A 29 23.90 16.87 8.28
N GLY A 30 25.10 17.48 8.46
CA GLY A 30 25.75 17.56 9.74
C GLY A 30 25.26 18.64 10.69
N ASP A 31 24.65 19.73 10.22
CA ASP A 31 24.46 20.90 11.08
C ASP A 31 23.02 21.41 11.20
N ASP A 32 22.02 20.74 10.62
CA ASP A 32 20.63 21.04 10.89
C ASP A 32 20.09 20.10 12.00
N PRO A 33 19.98 20.59 13.23
CA PRO A 33 19.49 19.79 14.35
C PRO A 33 18.04 19.28 14.15
N THR A 34 17.31 19.85 13.18
CA THR A 34 15.95 19.38 12.83
C THR A 34 15.99 18.21 11.86
N ARG A 35 17.07 18.01 11.10
CA ARG A 35 17.27 16.91 10.15
C ARG A 35 17.66 15.59 10.84
N ALA A 36 18.47 15.66 11.89
CA ALA A 36 19.06 14.46 12.51
C ALA A 36 18.16 13.75 13.52
N THR A 37 17.14 14.41 14.03
CA THR A 37 16.37 13.91 15.20
C THR A 37 14.96 13.42 14.88
N GLY A 38 14.51 13.54 13.62
CA GLY A 38 13.12 13.21 13.29
C GLY A 38 12.10 14.02 14.08
N THR A 39 12.53 15.12 14.68
CA THR A 39 11.66 16.07 15.39
C THR A 39 11.08 17.05 14.38
N GLY A 40 10.25 16.54 13.44
CA GLY A 40 9.35 17.42 12.72
C GLY A 40 8.60 18.28 13.75
N THR A 41 8.60 19.59 13.56
CA THR A 41 7.84 20.51 14.41
C THR A 41 6.41 20.00 14.47
N ARG A 42 5.90 19.74 15.67
CA ARG A 42 4.51 19.32 15.92
C ARG A 42 3.55 20.48 15.66
N GLU A 43 3.54 21.00 14.45
CA GLU A 43 2.48 21.92 14.05
C GLU A 43 1.19 21.12 13.88
N LYS A 44 0.43 21.08 14.95
CA LYS A 44 -0.88 20.44 14.99
C LYS A 44 -1.86 21.36 14.25
N LYS A 45 -2.36 20.90 13.10
CA LYS A 45 -3.46 21.58 12.42
C LYS A 45 -4.73 21.35 13.21
N THR A 46 -5.45 22.42 13.53
CA THR A 46 -6.69 22.33 14.29
C THR A 46 -7.85 22.26 13.30
N PHE A 47 -8.69 21.26 13.48
CA PHE A 47 -9.95 21.09 12.76
C PHE A 47 -11.12 21.18 13.74
N GLU A 48 -12.31 21.40 13.24
CA GLU A 48 -13.52 21.52 14.06
C GLU A 48 -14.64 20.63 13.51
N GLY A 49 -15.57 20.28 14.38
CA GLY A 49 -16.80 19.60 14.02
C GLY A 49 -16.60 18.24 13.34
N PRO A 50 -17.25 18.01 12.19
CA PRO A 50 -17.16 16.71 11.48
C PRO A 50 -15.76 16.36 11.00
N VAL A 51 -14.96 17.34 10.60
CA VAL A 51 -13.60 17.10 10.09
C VAL A 51 -12.66 16.68 11.21
N GLU A 52 -12.78 17.25 12.42
CA GLU A 52 -11.97 16.77 13.56
C GLU A 52 -12.32 15.33 13.93
N LYS A 53 -13.61 14.94 13.87
CA LYS A 53 -14.01 13.53 14.07
C LYS A 53 -13.41 12.60 13.03
N LEU A 54 -13.30 13.06 11.78
CA LEU A 54 -12.66 12.29 10.71
C LEU A 54 -11.17 12.14 10.95
N VAL A 55 -10.48 13.18 11.37
CA VAL A 55 -9.06 13.13 11.75
C VAL A 55 -8.84 12.16 12.91
N ASP A 56 -9.68 12.21 13.94
CA ASP A 56 -9.62 11.27 15.07
C ASP A 56 -9.90 9.82 14.64
N ALA A 57 -10.82 9.62 13.71
CA ALA A 57 -11.09 8.30 13.16
C ALA A 57 -9.89 7.76 12.36
N LEU A 58 -9.28 8.59 11.52
CA LEU A 58 -8.08 8.22 10.75
C LEU A 58 -6.88 7.91 11.65
N ASP A 59 -6.65 8.69 12.71
CA ASP A 59 -5.65 8.41 13.74
C ASP A 59 -5.85 7.00 14.32
N LYS A 60 -7.04 6.76 14.89
CA LYS A 60 -7.36 5.48 15.53
C LYS A 60 -7.32 4.31 14.56
N PHE A 61 -7.85 4.49 13.36
CA PHE A 61 -7.91 3.43 12.37
C PHE A 61 -6.51 3.06 11.86
N THR A 62 -5.65 4.04 11.59
CA THR A 62 -4.25 3.81 11.21
C THR A 62 -3.50 3.05 12.31
N ILE A 63 -3.75 3.38 13.59
CA ILE A 63 -3.20 2.65 14.72
C ILE A 63 -3.68 1.19 14.75
N ILE A 64 -4.96 0.94 14.52
CA ILE A 64 -5.54 -0.41 14.48
C ILE A 64 -4.89 -1.22 13.36
N VAL A 65 -4.84 -0.68 12.14
CA VAL A 65 -4.25 -1.35 10.97
C VAL A 65 -2.79 -1.72 11.20
N SER A 66 -2.04 -0.91 11.96
CA SER A 66 -0.64 -1.23 12.29
C SER A 66 -0.47 -2.41 13.26
N ARG A 67 -1.51 -2.76 14.02
CA ARG A 67 -1.48 -3.75 15.12
C ARG A 67 -2.18 -5.05 14.81
N GLN A 68 -3.13 -5.02 13.91
CA GLN A 68 -4.04 -6.14 13.67
C GLN A 68 -4.20 -6.37 12.18
N LEU A 69 -4.11 -7.64 11.78
CA LEU A 69 -4.51 -8.06 10.45
C LEU A 69 -6.04 -8.20 10.38
N PRO A 70 -6.66 -8.03 9.22
CA PRO A 70 -8.06 -8.36 9.00
C PRO A 70 -8.39 -9.79 9.39
N ASP A 71 -9.62 -10.05 9.82
CA ASP A 71 -10.03 -11.36 10.35
C ASP A 71 -9.96 -12.47 9.31
N ASP A 72 -10.24 -12.17 8.04
CA ASP A 72 -10.12 -13.10 6.91
C ASP A 72 -8.65 -13.50 6.68
N VAL A 73 -7.73 -12.55 6.75
CA VAL A 73 -6.28 -12.81 6.65
C VAL A 73 -5.81 -13.67 7.83
N ARG A 74 -6.22 -13.37 9.05
CA ARG A 74 -5.88 -14.17 10.25
C ARG A 74 -6.41 -15.60 10.14
N ARG A 75 -7.65 -15.75 9.69
CA ARG A 75 -8.23 -17.08 9.45
C ARG A 75 -7.41 -17.85 8.43
N ARG A 76 -7.05 -17.23 7.29
CA ARG A 76 -6.26 -17.88 6.24
C ARG A 76 -4.87 -18.29 6.72
N LEU A 77 -4.20 -17.46 7.50
CA LEU A 77 -2.91 -17.80 8.12
C LEU A 77 -3.02 -19.03 9.02
N LYS A 78 -4.11 -19.15 9.77
CA LYS A 78 -4.34 -20.33 10.63
C LYS A 78 -4.57 -21.59 9.80
N GLU A 79 -5.38 -21.54 8.75
CA GLU A 79 -5.59 -22.64 7.81
C GLU A 79 -4.27 -23.11 7.20
N LEU A 80 -3.43 -22.16 6.74
CA LEU A 80 -2.10 -22.46 6.20
C LEU A 80 -1.17 -23.14 7.23
N ALA A 81 -1.26 -22.72 8.49
CA ALA A 81 -0.51 -23.34 9.58
C ALA A 81 -0.95 -24.80 9.86
N GLU A 82 -2.26 -25.06 9.76
CA GLU A 82 -2.84 -26.38 9.95
C GLU A 82 -2.47 -27.34 8.80
N ASP A 83 -2.42 -26.84 7.57
CA ASP A 83 -2.06 -27.60 6.37
C ASP A 83 -0.55 -27.79 6.18
N GLU A 84 0.28 -27.04 6.91
CA GLU A 84 1.73 -27.08 6.75
C GLU A 84 2.35 -28.36 7.34
N ASN A 85 3.14 -29.05 6.55
CA ASN A 85 3.77 -30.31 6.93
C ASN A 85 5.24 -30.16 7.34
N GLN A 86 5.88 -29.03 6.99
CA GLN A 86 7.28 -28.78 7.34
C GLN A 86 7.38 -28.20 8.74
N PRO A 87 8.11 -28.83 9.68
CA PRO A 87 8.14 -28.39 11.08
C PRO A 87 8.63 -26.95 11.25
N MET A 88 9.61 -26.52 10.45
CA MET A 88 10.15 -25.16 10.52
C MET A 88 9.12 -24.13 10.04
N ALA A 89 8.43 -24.39 8.96
CA ALA A 89 7.39 -23.49 8.43
C ALA A 89 6.21 -23.39 9.41
N ARG A 90 5.79 -24.50 10.01
CA ARG A 90 4.77 -24.51 11.07
C ARG A 90 5.15 -23.64 12.25
N MET A 91 6.40 -23.75 12.74
CA MET A 91 6.91 -22.91 13.82
C MET A 91 6.89 -21.42 13.46
N ILE A 92 7.11 -21.06 12.19
CA ILE A 92 7.01 -19.68 11.71
C ILE A 92 5.56 -19.18 11.80
N TYR A 93 4.58 -19.97 11.34
CA TYR A 93 3.16 -19.61 11.46
C TYR A 93 2.72 -19.44 12.92
N GLU A 94 3.11 -20.34 13.80
CA GLU A 94 2.84 -20.24 15.25
C GLU A 94 3.46 -18.97 15.85
N THR A 95 4.67 -18.62 15.40
CA THR A 95 5.33 -17.38 15.81
C THR A 95 4.59 -16.14 15.31
N MET A 96 4.09 -16.17 14.07
CA MET A 96 3.27 -15.08 13.52
C MET A 96 1.96 -14.88 14.32
N GLU A 97 1.26 -15.97 14.64
CA GLU A 97 0.04 -15.91 15.46
C GLU A 97 0.30 -15.34 16.84
N ARG A 98 1.37 -15.81 17.49
CA ARG A 98 1.79 -15.28 18.79
C ARG A 98 2.14 -13.80 18.71
N ASN A 99 2.84 -13.39 17.65
CA ASN A 99 3.20 -11.99 17.41
C ASN A 99 1.94 -11.10 17.27
N GLN A 100 0.94 -11.55 16.51
CA GLN A 100 -0.33 -10.82 16.37
C GLN A 100 -1.05 -10.66 17.74
N SER A 101 -1.06 -11.70 18.53
CA SER A 101 -1.65 -11.67 19.87
C SER A 101 -0.91 -10.70 20.80
N LEU A 102 0.43 -10.73 20.79
CA LEU A 102 1.26 -9.81 21.57
C LEU A 102 1.13 -8.35 21.09
N ALA A 103 1.04 -8.12 19.79
CA ALA A 103 0.85 -6.78 19.23
C ALA A 103 -0.45 -6.14 19.74
N ALA A 104 -1.53 -6.92 19.77
CA ALA A 104 -2.82 -6.47 20.29
C ALA A 104 -2.76 -6.21 21.81
N GLU A 105 -2.20 -7.14 22.60
CA GLU A 105 -2.06 -7.05 24.06
C GLU A 105 -1.20 -5.86 24.47
N LEU A 106 -0.02 -5.73 23.87
CA LEU A 106 0.96 -4.69 24.20
C LEU A 106 0.64 -3.35 23.51
N LYS A 107 -0.39 -3.30 22.69
CA LYS A 107 -0.78 -2.12 21.89
C LYS A 107 0.40 -1.58 21.05
N ARG A 108 1.15 -2.46 20.42
CA ARG A 108 2.30 -2.18 19.58
C ARG A 108 2.06 -2.64 18.14
N PRO A 109 2.71 -2.02 17.14
CA PRO A 109 2.67 -2.54 15.77
C PRO A 109 3.13 -4.00 15.70
N SER A 110 2.52 -4.76 14.80
CA SER A 110 2.83 -6.18 14.61
C SER A 110 4.14 -6.42 13.84
N CYS A 111 4.70 -5.39 13.21
CA CYS A 111 5.95 -5.45 12.47
C CYS A 111 6.84 -4.25 12.82
N GLN A 112 8.16 -4.46 12.82
CA GLN A 112 9.13 -3.37 13.00
C GLN A 112 9.13 -2.38 11.83
N ASP A 113 8.79 -2.85 10.62
CA ASP A 113 8.52 -1.99 9.47
C ASP A 113 7.02 -1.77 9.34
N THR A 114 6.53 -0.70 9.95
CA THR A 114 5.10 -0.38 9.96
C THR A 114 4.60 0.10 8.60
N GLY A 115 5.51 0.40 7.68
CA GLY A 115 5.21 0.74 6.30
C GLY A 115 4.86 2.21 6.06
N LEU A 116 4.71 2.54 4.78
CA LEU A 116 4.17 3.81 4.31
C LEU A 116 2.65 3.72 4.27
N VAL A 117 2.01 4.79 4.73
CA VAL A 117 0.54 4.89 4.70
C VAL A 117 0.08 5.31 3.32
N GLN A 118 -0.88 4.58 2.77
CA GLN A 118 -1.62 4.92 1.56
C GLN A 118 -3.10 4.96 1.90
N VAL A 119 -3.83 5.89 1.32
CA VAL A 119 -5.27 6.05 1.58
C VAL A 119 -6.03 6.08 0.28
N PHE A 120 -7.03 5.23 0.15
CA PHE A 120 -7.91 5.14 -1.00
C PHE A 120 -9.24 5.80 -0.62
N ILE A 121 -9.57 6.88 -1.32
CA ILE A 121 -10.68 7.76 -0.97
C ILE A 121 -11.75 7.66 -2.06
N ARG A 122 -12.92 7.17 -1.70
CA ARG A 122 -14.15 7.29 -2.49
C ARG A 122 -14.97 8.43 -1.90
N CYS A 123 -15.05 9.54 -2.61
CA CYS A 123 -15.70 10.75 -2.12
C CYS A 123 -16.86 11.16 -3.01
N GLY A 124 -18.00 11.40 -2.40
CA GLY A 124 -19.17 11.92 -3.08
C GLY A 124 -18.97 13.36 -3.54
N THR A 125 -19.49 13.69 -4.72
CA THR A 125 -19.40 15.06 -5.27
C THR A 125 -20.15 16.08 -4.42
N ASN A 126 -21.08 15.64 -3.59
CA ASN A 126 -21.86 16.49 -2.67
C ASN A 126 -21.31 16.45 -1.22
N PHE A 127 -20.16 15.81 -0.99
CA PHE A 127 -19.57 15.77 0.35
C PHE A 127 -19.07 17.16 0.78
N PRO A 128 -19.60 17.72 1.87
CA PRO A 128 -19.43 19.15 2.19
C PRO A 128 -18.00 19.52 2.60
N HIS A 129 -17.17 18.55 2.99
CA HIS A 129 -15.81 18.76 3.49
C HIS A 129 -14.72 18.22 2.54
N MET A 130 -15.05 18.00 1.27
CA MET A 130 -14.13 17.45 0.27
C MET A 130 -12.81 18.23 0.20
N ASN A 131 -12.85 19.54 0.28
CA ASN A 131 -11.68 20.43 0.23
C ASN A 131 -10.74 20.30 1.44
N GLN A 132 -11.19 19.68 2.53
CA GLN A 132 -10.40 19.49 3.75
C GLN A 132 -9.85 18.06 3.90
N LEU A 133 -10.27 17.11 3.04
CA LEU A 133 -9.93 15.70 3.20
C LEU A 133 -8.42 15.42 3.13
N SER A 134 -7.71 16.04 2.19
CA SER A 134 -6.26 15.84 2.07
C SER A 134 -5.53 16.28 3.33
N ASP A 135 -5.91 17.41 3.90
CA ASP A 135 -5.35 17.91 5.15
C ASP A 135 -5.73 17.03 6.34
N ALA A 136 -6.98 16.57 6.38
CA ALA A 136 -7.46 15.65 7.43
C ALA A 136 -6.71 14.31 7.41
N VAL A 137 -6.45 13.76 6.22
CA VAL A 137 -5.65 12.54 6.06
C VAL A 137 -4.23 12.74 6.58
N ARG A 138 -3.58 13.83 6.18
CA ARG A 138 -2.21 14.14 6.63
C ARG A 138 -2.15 14.29 8.15
N GLU A 139 -3.06 15.04 8.75
CA GLU A 139 -3.12 15.22 10.20
C GLU A 139 -3.41 13.90 10.93
N GLY A 140 -4.36 13.08 10.43
CA GLY A 140 -4.67 11.77 11.01
C GLY A 140 -3.46 10.84 11.03
N VAL A 141 -2.72 10.77 9.93
CA VAL A 141 -1.48 9.97 9.83
C VAL A 141 -0.39 10.50 10.77
N GLN A 142 -0.24 11.81 10.87
CA GLN A 142 0.71 12.44 11.76
C GLN A 142 0.39 12.15 13.23
N ARG A 143 -0.88 12.26 13.63
CA ARG A 143 -1.33 11.90 14.99
C ARG A 143 -1.10 10.42 15.28
N ALA A 144 -1.44 9.52 14.35
CA ALA A 144 -1.20 8.09 14.48
C ALA A 144 0.29 7.77 14.66
N THR A 145 1.17 8.47 13.95
CA THR A 145 2.62 8.30 14.09
C THR A 145 3.11 8.62 15.50
N TRP A 146 2.50 9.60 16.16
CA TRP A 146 2.87 9.98 17.54
C TRP A 146 2.14 9.18 18.62
N ASN A 147 0.89 8.77 18.36
CA ASN A 147 0.06 8.04 19.32
C ASN A 147 0.34 6.54 19.36
N ALA A 148 0.98 6.00 18.31
CA ALA A 148 1.52 4.65 18.27
C ALA A 148 3.01 4.71 17.92
N PRO A 149 3.83 3.74 18.34
CA PRO A 149 5.24 3.72 18.00
C PRO A 149 5.45 3.25 16.55
N LEU A 150 4.88 4.01 15.58
CA LEU A 150 5.09 3.73 14.15
C LEU A 150 6.53 4.07 13.78
N ARG A 151 7.14 3.22 12.95
CA ARG A 151 8.43 3.52 12.36
C ARG A 151 8.31 4.73 11.44
N LEU A 152 9.31 5.61 11.50
CA LEU A 152 9.36 6.80 10.66
C LEU A 152 9.88 6.42 9.26
N ASN A 153 8.97 6.03 8.38
CA ASN A 153 9.30 5.50 7.06
C ASN A 153 9.27 6.56 5.94
N SER A 154 8.69 7.74 6.21
CA SER A 154 8.58 8.77 5.18
C SER A 154 9.87 9.56 5.04
N VAL A 155 10.46 9.49 3.84
CA VAL A 155 11.67 10.19 3.46
C VAL A 155 11.36 11.09 2.27
N GLU A 156 11.75 12.36 2.33
CA GLU A 156 11.66 13.26 1.19
C GLU A 156 12.60 12.80 0.09
N THR A 157 12.06 12.60 -1.11
CA THR A 157 12.74 11.85 -2.18
C THR A 157 14.03 12.51 -2.66
N PHE A 158 14.06 13.83 -2.76
CA PHE A 158 15.20 14.56 -3.32
C PHE A 158 16.14 15.08 -2.24
N ASP A 159 15.60 15.46 -1.10
CA ASP A 159 16.36 15.97 0.03
C ASP A 159 16.91 14.86 0.93
N GLU A 160 16.42 13.62 0.73
CA GLU A 160 16.87 12.41 1.43
C GLU A 160 16.83 12.51 2.97
N TYR A 161 15.94 13.33 3.51
CA TYR A 161 15.76 13.41 4.96
C TYR A 161 14.44 12.78 5.41
N ASN A 162 14.44 12.23 6.61
CA ASN A 162 13.24 11.67 7.23
C ASN A 162 12.39 12.78 7.85
N THR A 163 11.12 12.82 7.52
CA THR A 163 10.20 13.87 7.98
C THR A 163 9.86 13.78 9.48
N GLY A 164 10.03 12.60 10.09
CA GLY A 164 9.68 12.37 11.49
C GLY A 164 8.18 12.30 11.78
N THR A 165 7.34 12.35 10.76
CA THR A 165 5.87 12.45 10.90
C THR A 165 5.10 11.43 10.06
N ASN A 166 5.78 10.63 9.23
CA ASN A 166 5.20 9.80 8.18
C ASN A 166 4.34 10.57 7.17
N THR A 167 4.52 11.89 7.13
CA THR A 167 3.94 12.77 6.12
C THR A 167 5.06 13.53 5.40
N GLY A 168 4.84 13.93 4.18
CA GLY A 168 5.82 14.64 3.35
C GLY A 168 5.17 15.18 2.08
N THR A 169 5.96 15.57 1.11
CA THR A 169 5.48 16.18 -0.14
C THR A 169 4.50 15.26 -0.87
N ARG A 170 4.73 13.94 -0.86
CA ARG A 170 3.88 12.93 -1.51
C ARG A 170 3.52 11.78 -0.56
N SER A 171 3.53 12.03 0.74
CA SER A 171 3.18 11.06 1.76
C SER A 171 2.21 11.69 2.78
N PRO A 172 1.14 10.99 3.17
CA PRO A 172 0.65 9.73 2.62
C PRO A 172 0.21 9.88 1.16
N TRP A 173 0.38 8.81 0.36
CA TRP A 173 -0.16 8.82 -1.00
C TRP A 173 -1.66 8.57 -0.95
N THR A 174 -2.44 9.40 -1.65
CA THR A 174 -3.90 9.31 -1.69
C THR A 174 -4.37 9.02 -3.10
N TYR A 175 -5.23 8.01 -3.23
CA TYR A 175 -5.95 7.69 -4.46
C TYR A 175 -7.38 8.19 -4.35
N TRP A 176 -7.88 8.80 -5.41
CA TRP A 176 -9.19 9.44 -5.40
C TRP A 176 -10.12 8.84 -6.43
N GLN A 177 -11.35 8.56 -5.99
CA GLN A 177 -12.47 8.23 -6.86
C GLN A 177 -13.67 9.10 -6.48
N ASN A 178 -14.17 9.86 -7.43
CA ASN A 178 -15.36 10.67 -7.23
C ASN A 178 -16.62 9.86 -7.51
N ILE A 179 -17.58 9.90 -6.60
CA ILE A 179 -18.87 9.23 -6.73
C ILE A 179 -19.94 10.31 -6.99
N PRO A 180 -20.59 10.30 -8.15
CA PRO A 180 -21.64 11.29 -8.45
C PRO A 180 -22.81 11.21 -7.46
N ASP A 181 -23.38 12.37 -7.15
CA ASP A 181 -24.64 12.53 -6.39
C ASP A 181 -24.66 11.89 -4.99
N TRP A 182 -23.49 11.66 -4.42
CA TRP A 182 -23.35 11.14 -3.06
C TRP A 182 -22.76 12.21 -2.13
N ASP A 183 -23.16 12.18 -0.85
CA ASP A 183 -22.74 13.14 0.20
C ASP A 183 -21.81 12.53 1.25
N GLY A 184 -21.38 11.28 1.03
CA GLY A 184 -20.50 10.53 1.93
C GLY A 184 -19.05 10.47 1.47
N VAL A 185 -18.24 9.89 2.34
CA VAL A 185 -16.84 9.52 2.05
C VAL A 185 -16.53 8.15 2.64
N GLU A 186 -15.84 7.33 1.87
CA GLU A 186 -15.26 6.07 2.32
C GLU A 186 -13.75 6.11 2.14
N MET A 187 -13.02 5.55 3.09
CA MET A 187 -11.57 5.52 3.05
C MET A 187 -11.05 4.15 3.45
N ASP A 188 -10.20 3.59 2.59
CA ASP A 188 -9.41 2.40 2.91
C ASP A 188 -7.99 2.85 3.27
N VAL A 189 -7.46 2.37 4.39
CA VAL A 189 -6.10 2.66 4.85
C VAL A 189 -5.24 1.43 4.68
N TYR A 190 -4.16 1.59 3.94
CA TYR A 190 -3.22 0.53 3.63
C TYR A 190 -1.81 0.90 4.13
N LEU A 191 -1.19 -0.01 4.87
CA LEU A 191 0.19 0.13 5.32
C LEU A 191 1.04 -0.96 4.67
N ALA A 192 2.10 -0.55 3.97
CA ALA A 192 3.02 -1.47 3.34
C ALA A 192 4.47 -1.12 3.65
N GLY A 193 5.17 -2.03 4.29
CA GLY A 193 6.60 -1.96 4.51
C GLY A 193 7.43 -2.31 3.26
N GLY A 194 8.74 -2.28 3.40
CA GLY A 194 9.68 -2.57 2.30
C GLY A 194 9.49 -3.97 1.72
N GLY A 195 9.40 -5.00 2.55
CA GLY A 195 9.20 -6.38 2.11
C GLY A 195 7.91 -6.60 1.32
N CYS A 196 6.85 -5.83 1.64
CA CYS A 196 5.58 -5.88 0.91
C CYS A 196 5.58 -5.04 -0.38
N SER A 197 6.45 -4.03 -0.47
CA SER A 197 6.44 -3.07 -1.58
C SER A 197 7.52 -3.34 -2.63
N LEU A 198 8.68 -3.86 -2.21
CA LEU A 198 9.82 -4.15 -3.10
C LEU A 198 9.48 -5.12 -4.25
N PRO A 199 8.63 -6.14 -4.07
CA PRO A 199 8.26 -7.04 -5.18
C PRO A 199 7.36 -6.38 -6.22
N GLY A 200 6.78 -5.21 -5.92
CA GLY A 200 5.88 -4.51 -6.83
C GLY A 200 6.55 -4.17 -8.17
N GLN A 201 6.05 -4.76 -9.24
CA GLN A 201 6.55 -4.56 -10.61
C GLN A 201 5.40 -4.36 -11.58
N GLY A 202 5.71 -3.80 -12.75
CA GLY A 202 4.78 -3.65 -13.85
C GLY A 202 5.46 -4.00 -15.18
N LYS A 203 4.72 -4.63 -16.09
CA LYS A 203 5.18 -5.02 -17.44
C LYS A 203 4.12 -4.68 -18.45
N THR A 204 4.53 -4.15 -19.59
CA THR A 204 3.66 -4.01 -20.75
C THR A 204 3.73 -5.30 -21.56
N LEU A 205 2.59 -5.91 -21.82
CA LEU A 205 2.46 -7.10 -22.66
C LEU A 205 1.95 -6.70 -24.03
N MET A 206 2.41 -7.41 -25.07
CA MET A 206 1.87 -7.26 -26.42
C MET A 206 0.52 -8.00 -26.51
N PRO A 207 -0.41 -7.52 -27.34
CA PRO A 207 -1.76 -8.12 -27.43
C PRO A 207 -1.80 -9.63 -27.74
N GLY A 208 -0.75 -10.16 -28.39
CA GLY A 208 -0.66 -11.58 -28.74
C GLY A 208 -0.11 -12.48 -27.63
N GLU A 209 0.42 -11.92 -26.52
CA GLU A 209 1.03 -12.70 -25.45
C GLU A 209 -0.02 -13.34 -24.51
N GLY A 210 -1.21 -12.76 -24.43
CA GLY A 210 -2.33 -13.32 -23.69
C GLY A 210 -2.17 -13.29 -22.16
N TYR A 211 -3.09 -13.98 -21.48
CA TYR A 211 -3.10 -14.08 -20.01
C TYR A 211 -1.99 -14.99 -19.48
N GLU A 212 -1.52 -15.94 -20.28
CA GLU A 212 -0.40 -16.83 -19.94
C GLU A 212 0.86 -16.02 -19.62
N ALA A 213 1.21 -15.05 -20.46
CA ALA A 213 2.36 -14.18 -20.23
C ALA A 213 2.17 -13.29 -18.98
N ALA A 214 0.94 -12.89 -18.68
CA ALA A 214 0.66 -12.17 -17.43
C ALA A 214 0.90 -13.05 -16.21
N MET A 215 0.46 -14.30 -16.24
CA MET A 215 0.67 -15.25 -15.14
C MET A 215 2.15 -15.63 -15.00
N GLU A 216 2.87 -15.87 -16.10
CA GLU A 216 4.32 -16.08 -16.09
C GLU A 216 5.04 -14.91 -15.43
N PHE A 217 4.67 -13.68 -15.78
CA PHE A 217 5.25 -12.48 -15.16
C PHE A 217 5.01 -12.42 -13.65
N VAL A 218 3.80 -12.75 -13.18
CA VAL A 218 3.49 -12.82 -11.74
C VAL A 218 4.37 -13.86 -11.05
N LEU A 219 4.50 -15.06 -11.64
CA LEU A 219 5.34 -16.13 -11.10
C LEU A 219 6.83 -15.75 -11.05
N ASP A 220 7.33 -15.11 -12.09
CA ASP A 220 8.71 -14.63 -12.16
C ASP A 220 8.99 -13.61 -11.05
N VAL A 221 8.07 -12.69 -10.81
CA VAL A 221 8.19 -11.72 -9.72
C VAL A 221 8.20 -12.41 -8.36
N MET A 222 7.27 -13.33 -8.11
CA MET A 222 7.16 -14.05 -6.84
C MET A 222 8.41 -14.87 -6.56
N THR A 223 8.91 -15.60 -7.56
CA THR A 223 10.08 -16.48 -7.41
C THR A 223 11.39 -15.69 -7.29
N SER A 224 11.52 -14.57 -8.00
CA SER A 224 12.73 -13.74 -7.96
C SER A 224 12.95 -13.05 -6.61
N TYR A 225 11.89 -12.69 -5.91
CA TYR A 225 11.98 -12.09 -4.58
C TYR A 225 12.00 -13.11 -3.44
N GLY A 226 11.31 -14.24 -3.60
CA GLY A 226 11.32 -15.33 -2.64
C GLY A 226 11.06 -14.85 -1.20
N LEU A 227 11.96 -15.23 -0.29
CA LEU A 227 11.87 -14.88 1.14
C LEU A 227 11.91 -13.37 1.42
N ASN A 228 12.49 -12.56 0.52
CA ASN A 228 12.57 -11.12 0.68
C ASN A 228 11.21 -10.42 0.55
N ALA A 229 10.22 -11.12 0.04
CA ALA A 229 8.83 -10.62 -0.08
C ALA A 229 7.98 -10.85 1.19
N CYS A 230 8.58 -11.28 2.30
CA CYS A 230 7.90 -11.55 3.57
C CYS A 230 6.76 -12.58 3.46
N PRO A 231 7.01 -13.83 3.05
CA PRO A 231 5.97 -14.84 2.93
C PRO A 231 5.28 -15.15 4.27
N PRO A 232 4.02 -15.62 4.25
CA PRO A 232 3.24 -15.99 3.07
C PRO A 232 2.77 -14.78 2.28
N LEU A 233 2.67 -14.94 0.96
CA LEU A 233 2.40 -13.82 0.05
C LEU A 233 0.89 -13.64 -0.16
N LEU A 234 0.43 -12.40 -0.12
CA LEU A 234 -0.82 -11.96 -0.73
C LEU A 234 -0.45 -11.13 -1.96
N VAL A 235 -0.86 -11.57 -3.14
CA VAL A 235 -0.47 -10.98 -4.41
C VAL A 235 -1.66 -10.28 -5.06
N GLY A 236 -1.56 -8.97 -5.24
CA GLY A 236 -2.54 -8.20 -6.00
C GLY A 236 -2.09 -8.04 -7.44
N VAL A 237 -2.92 -8.47 -8.37
CA VAL A 237 -2.66 -8.35 -9.82
C VAL A 237 -3.63 -7.34 -10.43
N GLY A 238 -3.09 -6.36 -11.14
CA GLY A 238 -3.89 -5.41 -11.90
C GLY A 238 -3.62 -5.56 -13.41
N LEU A 239 -4.65 -5.66 -14.20
CA LEU A 239 -4.61 -5.65 -15.65
C LEU A 239 -5.28 -4.38 -16.17
N GLY A 240 -4.54 -3.54 -16.86
CA GLY A 240 -5.04 -2.23 -17.30
C GLY A 240 -4.46 -1.79 -18.64
N SER A 241 -5.02 -0.71 -19.18
CA SER A 241 -4.57 -0.11 -20.44
C SER A 241 -3.24 0.64 -20.33
N SER A 242 -2.78 0.90 -19.11
CA SER A 242 -1.53 1.59 -18.81
C SER A 242 -0.94 1.08 -17.51
N ILE A 243 0.37 1.29 -17.30
CA ILE A 243 1.07 0.76 -16.12
C ILE A 243 0.59 1.39 -14.81
N ASP A 244 0.22 2.65 -14.81
CA ASP A 244 -0.36 3.36 -13.66
C ASP A 244 -1.76 2.83 -13.30
N ALA A 245 -2.61 2.57 -14.31
CA ALA A 245 -3.91 1.96 -14.11
C ALA A 245 -3.78 0.54 -13.55
N ALA A 246 -2.88 -0.28 -14.11
CA ALA A 246 -2.60 -1.62 -13.60
C ALA A 246 -2.05 -1.59 -12.16
N ALA A 247 -1.13 -0.68 -11.86
CA ALA A 247 -0.58 -0.51 -10.51
C ALA A 247 -1.66 -0.10 -9.50
N PHE A 248 -2.57 0.79 -9.87
CA PHE A 248 -3.71 1.15 -9.02
C PHE A 248 -4.63 -0.04 -8.76
N GLN A 249 -4.99 -0.79 -9.81
CA GLN A 249 -5.84 -1.97 -9.70
C GLN A 249 -5.21 -3.05 -8.82
N SER A 250 -3.89 -3.27 -8.93
CA SER A 250 -3.19 -4.24 -8.09
C SER A 250 -3.29 -3.89 -6.59
N LYS A 251 -3.29 -2.60 -6.25
CA LYS A 251 -3.49 -2.16 -4.86
C LYS A 251 -4.93 -2.37 -4.39
N LEU A 252 -5.92 -2.09 -5.24
CA LEU A 252 -7.33 -2.39 -4.93
C LEU A 252 -7.54 -3.89 -4.72
N ALA A 253 -6.87 -4.73 -5.51
CA ALA A 253 -6.91 -6.17 -5.35
C ALA A 253 -6.47 -6.63 -3.96
N LEU A 254 -5.39 -6.05 -3.41
CA LEU A 254 -4.87 -6.38 -2.08
C LEU A 254 -5.83 -6.03 -0.93
N MET A 255 -6.82 -5.15 -1.18
CA MET A 255 -7.79 -4.73 -0.15
C MET A 255 -9.10 -5.53 -0.21
N ARG A 256 -9.26 -6.43 -1.16
CA ARG A 256 -10.40 -7.34 -1.21
C ARG A 256 -10.29 -8.41 -0.12
N PRO A 257 -11.43 -8.94 0.37
CA PRO A 257 -11.39 -10.11 1.26
C PRO A 257 -10.64 -11.28 0.62
N VAL A 258 -9.77 -11.94 1.38
CA VAL A 258 -8.87 -13.01 0.89
C VAL A 258 -9.64 -14.17 0.23
N ASP A 259 -10.86 -14.44 0.70
CA ASP A 259 -11.70 -15.54 0.17
C ASP A 259 -12.63 -15.07 -0.96
N SER A 260 -12.52 -13.82 -1.42
CA SER A 260 -13.38 -13.31 -2.49
C SER A 260 -12.82 -13.66 -3.86
N HIS A 261 -13.72 -13.89 -4.80
CA HIS A 261 -13.41 -14.04 -6.22
C HIS A 261 -14.06 -12.94 -7.03
N SER A 262 -13.48 -12.64 -8.20
CA SER A 262 -14.08 -11.72 -9.14
C SER A 262 -15.44 -12.24 -9.63
N ALA A 263 -16.39 -11.32 -9.83
CA ALA A 263 -17.66 -11.65 -10.47
C ALA A 263 -17.50 -12.01 -11.96
N ASN A 264 -16.38 -11.61 -12.58
CA ASN A 264 -16.03 -12.02 -13.93
C ASN A 264 -15.49 -13.46 -13.93
N PRO A 265 -16.15 -14.42 -14.63
CA PRO A 265 -15.76 -15.83 -14.60
C PRO A 265 -14.35 -16.10 -15.16
N LEU A 266 -13.87 -15.27 -16.08
CA LEU A 266 -12.51 -15.41 -16.62
C LEU A 266 -11.49 -15.04 -15.55
N VAL A 267 -11.70 -13.90 -14.88
CA VAL A 267 -10.82 -13.42 -13.82
C VAL A 267 -10.85 -14.39 -12.64
N ALA A 268 -12.03 -14.83 -12.20
CA ALA A 268 -12.15 -15.82 -11.12
C ALA A 268 -11.37 -17.12 -11.41
N ARG A 269 -11.28 -17.54 -12.69
CA ARG A 269 -10.47 -18.68 -13.08
C ARG A 269 -8.97 -18.40 -13.00
N LEU A 270 -8.54 -17.15 -13.24
CA LEU A 270 -7.14 -16.76 -13.10
C LEU A 270 -6.73 -16.65 -11.62
N GLU A 271 -7.69 -16.36 -10.74
CA GLU A 271 -7.49 -16.34 -9.29
C GLU A 271 -7.44 -17.75 -8.67
N ASP A 272 -7.89 -18.77 -9.39
CA ASP A 272 -7.91 -20.17 -8.90
C ASP A 272 -6.47 -20.72 -8.86
N ASP A 273 -6.04 -21.23 -7.72
CA ASP A 273 -4.72 -21.83 -7.45
C ASP A 273 -4.30 -22.90 -8.47
N ARG A 274 -5.28 -23.48 -9.19
CA ARG A 274 -5.03 -24.47 -10.24
C ARG A 274 -4.38 -23.90 -11.50
N PHE A 275 -4.51 -22.58 -11.72
CA PHE A 275 -3.83 -21.88 -12.82
C PHE A 275 -2.38 -21.55 -12.51
N VAL A 276 -2.03 -21.49 -11.23
CA VAL A 276 -0.66 -21.24 -10.78
C VAL A 276 -0.07 -22.57 -10.30
N PRO A 277 0.68 -23.32 -11.11
CA PRO A 277 1.24 -24.59 -10.70
C PRO A 277 2.43 -24.42 -9.75
N ILE A 278 2.23 -23.67 -8.65
CA ILE A 278 3.22 -23.55 -7.60
C ILE A 278 2.93 -24.62 -6.54
N ARG A 279 3.47 -25.81 -6.75
CA ARG A 279 3.41 -26.93 -5.81
C ARG A 279 4.31 -26.75 -4.57
N SER A 280 4.73 -25.55 -4.21
CA SER A 280 5.67 -25.41 -3.09
C SER A 280 5.36 -24.27 -2.10
N SER A 281 4.25 -23.58 -2.25
CA SER A 281 3.77 -22.64 -1.21
C SER A 281 2.25 -22.55 -1.24
N PRO A 282 1.56 -23.01 -0.18
CA PRO A 282 0.09 -22.97 -0.09
C PRO A 282 -0.51 -21.57 0.02
N SER A 283 0.31 -20.53 -0.04
CA SER A 283 -0.07 -19.17 0.38
C SER A 283 -0.17 -18.13 -0.73
N ALA A 284 -0.08 -18.52 -2.00
CA ALA A 284 -0.18 -17.57 -3.09
C ALA A 284 -1.61 -17.54 -3.67
N GLY A 285 -2.45 -16.69 -3.15
CA GLY A 285 -3.68 -16.30 -3.82
C GLY A 285 -3.39 -15.12 -4.77
N VAL A 286 -3.83 -15.21 -6.02
CA VAL A 286 -3.86 -14.08 -6.95
C VAL A 286 -5.21 -13.40 -6.81
N VAL A 287 -5.19 -12.12 -6.48
CA VAL A 287 -6.40 -11.33 -6.27
C VAL A 287 -6.46 -10.24 -7.32
N ASP A 288 -7.54 -10.18 -8.07
CA ASP A 288 -7.77 -9.18 -9.11
C ASP A 288 -8.46 -7.92 -8.57
N GLY A 289 -8.04 -6.77 -9.07
CA GLY A 289 -8.43 -5.49 -8.53
C GLY A 289 -9.67 -4.83 -9.10
N VAL A 290 -10.04 -5.05 -10.34
CA VAL A 290 -11.22 -4.39 -10.96
C VAL A 290 -11.65 -5.14 -12.22
N GLU A 291 -12.94 -5.34 -12.37
CA GLU A 291 -13.51 -5.81 -13.63
C GLU A 291 -13.24 -4.85 -14.79
N PRO A 292 -12.64 -5.29 -15.88
CA PRO A 292 -12.70 -4.52 -17.10
C PRO A 292 -14.18 -4.48 -17.53
N LYS A 293 -14.79 -3.30 -17.53
CA LYS A 293 -16.09 -3.11 -18.19
C LYS A 293 -15.90 -3.55 -19.64
N HIS A 294 -16.72 -4.51 -20.06
CA HIS A 294 -16.70 -5.04 -21.42
C HIS A 294 -16.55 -3.94 -22.45
N PRO A 295 -15.67 -4.08 -23.43
CA PRO A 295 -15.71 -3.21 -24.58
C PRO A 295 -17.05 -3.46 -25.27
N HIS A 296 -17.86 -2.45 -25.34
CA HIS A 296 -18.98 -2.45 -26.26
C HIS A 296 -18.44 -2.70 -27.66
N ARG A 297 -19.05 -3.61 -28.37
CA ARG A 297 -18.79 -4.04 -29.74
C ARG A 297 -18.52 -2.88 -30.68
#